data_89f2da8e441f1bb401f723852641eb0d
#
_entry.id   89f2da8e441f1bb401f723852641eb0d
#
_cell.length_a   1.000
_cell.length_b   1.000
_cell.length_c   1.000
_cell.angle_alpha   90.00
_cell.angle_beta   90.00
_cell.angle_gamma   90.00
#
_symmetry.space_group_name_H-M   'P 1'
#
loop_
_entity.id
_entity.type
_entity.pdbx_description
1 polymer ?
#
loop_
_entity_poly.entity_id
_entity_poly.type
_entity_poly.pdbx_seq_one_letter_code
_entity_poly.pdbx_strand_id
1 'polypeptide(L)'
;MLHIDDAERIAGHGFAWRPLRKALGTTAFGVNAYTSDAGDEVIETHDELSAGAGGHEELYVVLQGSATFTVDGDEVAASAGTLLVVPPGTRRGATAAEDGTTVMVIGGVPGAAGPRTPFEYWYEAEPHYRSGDYARAVAIASEGLADWPEHPSLNYQLACYEALQGHREQAIAHLKIAFANNPDTREWAAGDEDLESVRDDPALA
;
A
#
# COMPACT_ATOMS: atom_id res chain seq x y z
N MET A 1 5.10 -18.72 11.35
CA MET A 1 6.05 -18.14 10.37
C MET A 1 6.42 -19.26 9.40
N LEU A 2 6.46 -18.99 8.10
CA LEU A 2 6.77 -19.96 7.05
C LEU A 2 7.79 -19.30 6.11
N HIS A 3 8.90 -20.00 5.81
CA HIS A 3 9.78 -19.60 4.72
C HIS A 3 9.21 -20.16 3.42
N ILE A 4 9.34 -19.44 2.31
CA ILE A 4 8.71 -19.85 1.05
C ILE A 4 9.25 -21.18 0.53
N ASP A 5 10.53 -21.46 0.77
CA ASP A 5 11.17 -22.72 0.36
C ASP A 5 10.68 -23.93 1.18
N ASP A 6 10.18 -23.69 2.39
CA ASP A 6 9.60 -24.70 3.28
C ASP A 6 8.11 -24.96 2.96
N ALA A 7 7.50 -24.15 2.09
CA ALA A 7 6.11 -24.34 1.70
C ALA A 7 5.95 -25.57 0.80
N GLU A 8 4.85 -26.30 0.99
CA GLU A 8 4.48 -27.43 0.12
C GLU A 8 4.56 -27.01 -1.35
N ARG A 9 5.24 -27.81 -2.16
CA ARG A 9 5.38 -27.59 -3.61
C ARG A 9 4.64 -28.70 -4.35
N ILE A 10 3.60 -28.31 -5.08
CA ILE A 10 2.77 -29.22 -5.88
C ILE A 10 3.10 -28.99 -7.36
N ALA A 11 3.70 -29.99 -8.00
CA ALA A 11 4.02 -29.93 -9.43
C ALA A 11 2.80 -30.29 -10.29
N GLY A 12 2.60 -29.57 -11.39
CA GLY A 12 1.55 -29.83 -12.38
C GLY A 12 1.47 -28.71 -13.43
N HIS A 13 0.92 -29.01 -14.59
CA HIS A 13 0.64 -28.04 -15.66
C HIS A 13 1.81 -27.14 -16.09
N GLY A 14 3.06 -27.62 -16.03
CA GLY A 14 4.24 -26.86 -16.46
C GLY A 14 4.84 -25.95 -15.39
N PHE A 15 4.21 -25.84 -14.22
CA PHE A 15 4.75 -25.06 -13.09
C PHE A 15 4.64 -25.84 -11.78
N ALA A 16 5.31 -25.36 -10.74
CA ALA A 16 5.10 -25.83 -9.37
C ALA A 16 4.36 -24.76 -8.56
N TRP A 17 3.21 -25.12 -8.04
CA TRP A 17 2.36 -24.26 -7.22
C TRP A 17 2.63 -24.46 -5.72
N ARG A 18 2.67 -23.35 -4.99
CA ARG A 18 2.72 -23.33 -3.52
C ARG A 18 1.43 -22.73 -2.96
N PRO A 19 0.56 -23.49 -2.29
CA PRO A 19 -0.71 -23.04 -1.71
C PRO A 19 -0.50 -22.23 -0.42
N LEU A 20 0.09 -21.05 -0.51
CA LEU A 20 0.49 -20.23 0.63
C LEU A 20 -0.71 -19.79 1.46
N ARG A 21 -1.85 -19.48 0.83
CA ARG A 21 -3.09 -19.13 1.53
C ARG A 21 -3.49 -20.20 2.54
N LYS A 22 -3.48 -21.46 2.13
CA LYS A 22 -3.79 -22.61 2.99
C LYS A 22 -2.78 -22.75 4.13
N ALA A 23 -1.49 -22.66 3.79
CA ALA A 23 -0.40 -22.84 4.75
C ALA A 23 -0.36 -21.74 5.83
N LEU A 24 -0.70 -20.50 5.45
CA LEU A 24 -0.70 -19.34 6.34
C LEU A 24 -2.05 -19.08 7.02
N GLY A 25 -3.14 -19.66 6.53
CA GLY A 25 -4.49 -19.44 7.05
C GLY A 25 -5.03 -18.03 6.81
N THR A 26 -4.57 -17.34 5.74
CA THR A 26 -5.05 -15.98 5.44
C THR A 26 -6.48 -16.00 4.94
N THR A 27 -7.29 -15.02 5.38
CA THR A 27 -8.70 -14.89 5.00
C THR A 27 -8.99 -13.55 4.30
N ALA A 28 -8.17 -12.53 4.52
CA ALA A 28 -8.37 -11.19 3.96
C ALA A 28 -7.97 -11.08 2.47
N PHE A 29 -7.06 -11.92 2.01
CA PHE A 29 -6.56 -11.95 0.64
C PHE A 29 -6.12 -13.36 0.25
N GLY A 30 -6.11 -13.66 -1.05
CA GLY A 30 -5.48 -14.84 -1.62
C GLY A 30 -3.96 -14.64 -1.71
N VAL A 31 -3.17 -15.69 -1.49
CA VAL A 31 -1.74 -15.66 -1.74
C VAL A 31 -1.25 -17.04 -2.15
N ASN A 32 -0.52 -17.10 -3.26
CA ASN A 32 0.10 -18.30 -3.80
C ASN A 32 1.48 -17.97 -4.37
N ALA A 33 2.27 -18.98 -4.68
CA ALA A 33 3.48 -18.80 -5.46
C ALA A 33 3.61 -19.93 -6.51
N TYR A 34 4.20 -19.57 -7.63
CA TYR A 34 4.40 -20.44 -8.78
C TYR A 34 5.89 -20.43 -9.14
N THR A 35 6.43 -21.58 -9.51
CA THR A 35 7.82 -21.72 -9.94
C THR A 35 7.87 -22.51 -11.22
N SER A 36 8.61 -22.02 -12.22
CA SER A 36 8.83 -22.67 -13.52
C SER A 36 10.28 -22.50 -13.97
N ASP A 37 10.67 -23.34 -14.92
CA ASP A 37 11.96 -23.25 -15.61
C ASP A 37 11.85 -22.41 -16.89
N ALA A 38 12.96 -21.97 -17.42
CA ALA A 38 13.04 -21.08 -18.58
C ALA A 38 12.24 -21.61 -19.79
N GLY A 39 11.39 -20.77 -20.35
CA GLY A 39 10.51 -21.08 -21.47
C GLY A 39 9.15 -21.65 -21.09
N ASP A 40 8.94 -22.05 -19.84
CA ASP A 40 7.65 -22.56 -19.35
C ASP A 40 6.78 -21.44 -18.81
N GLU A 41 5.47 -21.64 -18.85
CA GLU A 41 4.49 -20.74 -18.26
C GLU A 41 4.63 -20.75 -16.73
N VAL A 42 4.79 -19.58 -16.11
CA VAL A 42 4.84 -19.41 -14.65
C VAL A 42 3.54 -18.82 -14.11
N ILE A 43 2.83 -18.07 -14.92
CA ILE A 43 1.45 -17.62 -14.66
C ILE A 43 0.61 -18.01 -15.87
N GLU A 44 -0.40 -18.86 -15.63
CA GLU A 44 -1.38 -19.26 -16.63
C GLU A 44 -2.15 -18.05 -17.15
N THR A 45 -2.42 -17.99 -18.46
CA THR A 45 -3.10 -16.83 -19.06
C THR A 45 -4.57 -16.79 -18.67
N HIS A 46 -5.00 -15.72 -18.01
CA HIS A 46 -6.38 -15.48 -17.54
C HIS A 46 -6.73 -14.00 -17.43
N ASP A 47 -7.95 -13.66 -16.97
CA ASP A 47 -8.47 -12.29 -16.84
C ASP A 47 -9.26 -12.03 -15.54
N GLU A 48 -9.39 -13.00 -14.65
CA GLU A 48 -10.15 -12.95 -13.39
C GLU A 48 -11.67 -12.75 -13.53
N LEU A 49 -12.23 -12.75 -14.76
CA LEU A 49 -13.68 -12.59 -15.00
C LEU A 49 -14.37 -13.88 -15.41
N SER A 50 -13.66 -14.95 -15.69
CA SER A 50 -14.23 -16.25 -16.07
C SER A 50 -14.98 -16.89 -14.90
N ALA A 51 -15.89 -17.84 -15.22
CA ALA A 51 -16.69 -18.53 -14.22
C ALA A 51 -15.83 -19.26 -13.19
N GLY A 52 -15.93 -18.86 -11.94
CA GLY A 52 -15.14 -19.37 -10.82
C GLY A 52 -13.90 -18.52 -10.45
N ALA A 53 -13.53 -17.54 -11.28
CA ALA A 53 -12.58 -16.52 -10.90
C ALA A 53 -13.20 -15.55 -9.89
N GLY A 54 -12.40 -14.93 -9.05
CA GLY A 54 -12.88 -14.10 -7.95
C GLY A 54 -13.10 -12.63 -8.29
N GLY A 55 -12.81 -12.19 -9.51
CA GLY A 55 -12.81 -10.77 -9.88
C GLY A 55 -11.74 -9.99 -9.13
N HIS A 56 -10.58 -10.61 -8.90
CA HIS A 56 -9.52 -10.07 -8.09
C HIS A 56 -8.65 -9.07 -8.86
N GLU A 57 -8.26 -8.00 -8.19
CA GLU A 57 -7.05 -7.29 -8.49
C GLU A 57 -5.87 -8.12 -7.97
N GLU A 58 -4.84 -8.30 -8.76
CA GLU A 58 -3.70 -9.14 -8.41
C GLU A 58 -2.38 -8.36 -8.45
N LEU A 59 -1.63 -8.49 -7.36
CA LEU A 59 -0.24 -8.06 -7.27
C LEU A 59 0.67 -9.28 -7.52
N TYR A 60 1.44 -9.20 -8.59
CA TYR A 60 2.51 -10.14 -8.91
C TYR A 60 3.84 -9.61 -8.38
N VAL A 61 4.60 -10.48 -7.71
CA VAL A 61 5.94 -10.15 -7.20
C VAL A 61 6.91 -11.21 -7.69
N VAL A 62 7.87 -10.83 -8.52
CA VAL A 62 8.96 -11.75 -8.92
C VAL A 62 9.91 -11.87 -7.75
N LEU A 63 9.92 -13.04 -7.11
CA LEU A 63 10.76 -13.32 -5.94
C LEU A 63 12.16 -13.78 -6.31
N GLN A 64 12.27 -14.54 -7.42
CA GLN A 64 13.51 -15.13 -7.91
C GLN A 64 13.47 -15.26 -9.44
N GLY A 65 14.63 -15.13 -10.08
CA GLY A 65 14.76 -15.22 -11.52
C GLY A 65 14.16 -14.03 -12.25
N SER A 66 13.66 -14.27 -13.45
CA SER A 66 13.01 -13.28 -14.29
C SER A 66 11.89 -13.90 -15.12
N ALA A 67 10.86 -13.10 -15.44
CA ALA A 67 9.72 -13.51 -16.26
C ALA A 67 9.39 -12.43 -17.31
N THR A 68 8.78 -12.86 -18.42
CA THR A 68 8.12 -11.97 -19.36
C THR A 68 6.62 -12.08 -19.14
N PHE A 69 6.02 -11.03 -18.63
CA PHE A 69 4.56 -10.91 -18.54
C PHE A 69 3.98 -10.45 -19.87
N THR A 70 2.81 -10.98 -20.21
CA THR A 70 1.97 -10.46 -21.29
C THR A 70 0.73 -9.85 -20.64
N VAL A 71 0.49 -8.55 -20.84
CA VAL A 71 -0.65 -7.81 -20.27
C VAL A 71 -1.40 -7.15 -21.42
N ASP A 72 -2.63 -7.62 -21.71
CA ASP A 72 -3.44 -7.22 -22.86
C ASP A 72 -2.69 -7.25 -24.21
N GLY A 73 -1.71 -8.14 -24.33
CA GLY A 73 -0.88 -8.35 -25.52
C GLY A 73 0.45 -7.58 -25.51
N ASP A 74 0.67 -6.70 -24.57
CA ASP A 74 1.95 -6.01 -24.39
C ASP A 74 2.91 -6.86 -23.53
N GLU A 75 4.17 -6.94 -23.93
CA GLU A 75 5.20 -7.66 -23.19
C GLU A 75 5.89 -6.75 -22.17
N VAL A 76 6.00 -7.23 -20.93
CA VAL A 76 6.67 -6.56 -19.82
C VAL A 76 7.73 -7.49 -19.22
N ALA A 77 9.00 -7.16 -19.40
CA ALA A 77 10.08 -7.90 -18.75
C ALA A 77 10.16 -7.53 -17.25
N ALA A 78 10.24 -8.55 -16.40
CA ALA A 78 10.23 -8.42 -14.95
C ALA A 78 11.30 -9.30 -14.31
N SER A 79 12.28 -8.69 -13.66
CA SER A 79 13.30 -9.38 -12.85
C SER A 79 12.88 -9.49 -11.39
N ALA A 80 13.63 -10.25 -10.59
CA ALA A 80 13.43 -10.34 -9.15
C ALA A 80 13.33 -8.94 -8.49
N GLY A 81 12.33 -8.74 -7.64
CA GLY A 81 11.98 -7.45 -7.03
C GLY A 81 10.97 -6.61 -7.83
N THR A 82 10.59 -7.01 -9.05
CA THR A 82 9.53 -6.33 -9.80
C THR A 82 8.17 -6.62 -9.19
N LEU A 83 7.37 -5.56 -9.06
CA LEU A 83 5.97 -5.60 -8.66
C LEU A 83 5.10 -5.16 -9.84
N LEU A 84 4.07 -5.94 -10.16
CA LEU A 84 3.11 -5.65 -11.22
C LEU A 84 1.69 -5.82 -10.67
N VAL A 85 0.88 -4.77 -10.72
CA VAL A 85 -0.55 -4.81 -10.35
C VAL A 85 -1.38 -4.93 -11.62
N VAL A 86 -2.31 -5.87 -11.64
CA VAL A 86 -3.21 -6.10 -12.77
C VAL A 86 -4.66 -6.13 -12.26
N PRO A 87 -5.53 -5.22 -12.73
CA PRO A 87 -6.93 -5.22 -12.36
C PRO A 87 -7.69 -6.40 -13.00
N PRO A 88 -8.86 -6.79 -12.46
CA PRO A 88 -9.73 -7.76 -13.11
C PRO A 88 -10.19 -7.25 -14.48
N GLY A 89 -10.36 -8.19 -15.44
CA GLY A 89 -10.73 -7.89 -16.82
C GLY A 89 -9.53 -7.65 -17.75
N THR A 90 -8.38 -7.35 -17.22
CA THR A 90 -7.13 -7.27 -17.99
C THR A 90 -6.57 -8.69 -18.17
N ARG A 91 -6.36 -9.11 -19.42
CA ARG A 91 -5.79 -10.42 -19.71
C ARG A 91 -4.28 -10.44 -19.40
N ARG A 92 -3.84 -11.40 -18.59
CA ARG A 92 -2.43 -11.52 -18.20
C ARG A 92 -1.98 -12.96 -18.14
N GLY A 93 -0.69 -13.16 -18.37
CA GLY A 93 0.05 -14.39 -18.19
C GLY A 93 1.53 -14.09 -18.09
N ALA A 94 2.36 -15.08 -17.74
CA ALA A 94 3.81 -14.89 -17.72
C ALA A 94 4.56 -16.17 -18.07
N THR A 95 5.66 -16.02 -18.80
CA THR A 95 6.62 -17.07 -19.11
C THR A 95 7.92 -16.83 -18.34
N ALA A 96 8.46 -17.86 -17.71
CA ALA A 96 9.74 -17.80 -17.03
C ALA A 96 10.87 -17.58 -18.05
N ALA A 97 11.76 -16.63 -17.78
CA ALA A 97 12.92 -16.36 -18.62
C ALA A 97 14.20 -17.06 -18.10
N GLU A 98 14.18 -17.54 -16.87
CA GLU A 98 15.27 -18.25 -16.21
C GLU A 98 14.75 -19.49 -15.47
N ASP A 99 15.60 -20.52 -15.30
CA ASP A 99 15.26 -21.70 -14.52
C ASP A 99 14.99 -21.34 -13.04
N GLY A 100 13.96 -21.95 -12.46
CA GLY A 100 13.58 -21.71 -11.07
C GLY A 100 12.93 -20.33 -10.82
N THR A 101 12.51 -19.64 -11.89
CA THR A 101 11.77 -18.37 -11.74
C THR A 101 10.56 -18.56 -10.84
N THR A 102 10.47 -17.75 -9.79
CA THR A 102 9.38 -17.82 -8.80
C THR A 102 8.64 -16.49 -8.73
N VAL A 103 7.33 -16.58 -8.97
CA VAL A 103 6.39 -15.44 -8.87
C VAL A 103 5.39 -15.69 -7.76
N MET A 104 5.27 -14.75 -6.83
CA MET A 104 4.21 -14.73 -5.83
C MET A 104 3.05 -13.87 -6.33
N VAL A 105 1.85 -14.34 -6.11
CA VAL A 105 0.60 -13.65 -6.47
C VAL A 105 -0.20 -13.39 -5.21
N ILE A 106 -0.65 -12.14 -5.03
CA ILE A 106 -1.54 -11.72 -3.96
C ILE A 106 -2.77 -11.12 -4.62
N GLY A 107 -3.94 -11.73 -4.38
CA GLY A 107 -5.20 -11.32 -4.98
C GLY A 107 -6.24 -10.95 -3.96
N GLY A 108 -7.02 -9.90 -4.25
CA GLY A 108 -8.14 -9.45 -3.43
C GLY A 108 -9.18 -8.70 -4.23
N VAL A 109 -10.37 -8.54 -3.64
CA VAL A 109 -11.44 -7.77 -4.28
C VAL A 109 -11.05 -6.29 -4.31
N PRO A 110 -11.12 -5.61 -5.47
CA PRO A 110 -10.83 -4.18 -5.57
C PRO A 110 -11.57 -3.35 -4.53
N GLY A 111 -10.86 -2.47 -3.86
CA GLY A 111 -11.41 -1.61 -2.82
C GLY A 111 -11.59 -2.27 -1.44
N ALA A 112 -11.37 -3.58 -1.29
CA ALA A 112 -11.51 -4.26 0.01
C ALA A 112 -10.50 -3.79 1.06
N ALA A 113 -9.36 -3.29 0.66
CA ALA A 113 -8.36 -2.71 1.55
C ALA A 113 -8.81 -1.36 2.16
N GLY A 114 -9.84 -0.74 1.58
CA GLY A 114 -10.25 0.61 1.93
C GLY A 114 -9.36 1.71 1.34
N PRO A 115 -9.57 2.97 1.73
CA PRO A 115 -8.74 4.07 1.28
C PRO A 115 -7.33 4.00 1.89
N ARG A 116 -6.42 4.81 1.37
CA ARG A 116 -5.10 5.03 1.95
C ARG A 116 -5.25 5.44 3.42
N THR A 117 -4.38 4.92 4.26
CA THR A 117 -4.42 5.20 5.71
C THR A 117 -3.83 6.58 6.03
N PRO A 118 -4.21 7.21 7.16
CA PRO A 118 -3.58 8.45 7.63
C PRO A 118 -2.05 8.35 7.75
N PHE A 119 -1.52 7.17 8.07
CA PHE A 119 -0.09 6.91 8.14
C PHE A 119 0.60 7.07 6.77
N GLU A 120 -0.02 6.62 5.68
CA GLU A 120 0.55 6.74 4.33
C GLU A 120 0.64 8.20 3.89
N TYR A 121 -0.38 9.02 4.17
CA TYR A 121 -0.35 10.46 3.91
C TYR A 121 0.72 11.17 4.74
N TRP A 122 0.83 10.84 6.04
CA TRP A 122 1.87 11.38 6.89
C TRP A 122 3.25 11.05 6.37
N TYR A 123 3.50 9.78 6.04
CA TYR A 123 4.81 9.32 5.60
C TYR A 123 5.23 9.91 4.25
N GLU A 124 4.26 10.15 3.36
CA GLU A 124 4.49 10.84 2.09
C GLU A 124 4.79 12.34 2.28
N ALA A 125 4.17 12.98 3.27
CA ALA A 125 4.41 14.40 3.59
C ALA A 125 5.75 14.63 4.30
N GLU A 126 6.29 13.64 5.01
CA GLU A 126 7.47 13.76 5.88
C GLU A 126 8.74 14.32 5.20
N PRO A 127 9.14 13.91 3.97
CA PRO A 127 10.29 14.51 3.28
C PRO A 127 10.12 16.00 3.01
N HIS A 128 8.89 16.44 2.71
CA HIS A 128 8.55 17.83 2.46
C HIS A 128 8.59 18.66 3.75
N TYR A 129 8.03 18.12 4.83
CA TYR A 129 8.15 18.72 6.17
C TYR A 129 9.63 18.91 6.56
N ARG A 130 10.45 17.87 6.46
CA ARG A 130 11.88 17.94 6.80
C ARG A 130 12.68 18.91 5.96
N SER A 131 12.28 19.13 4.72
CA SER A 131 12.94 20.11 3.84
C SER A 131 12.44 21.54 4.02
N GLY A 132 11.41 21.77 4.87
CA GLY A 132 10.77 23.07 5.06
C GLY A 132 9.74 23.43 3.98
N ASP A 133 9.40 22.49 3.07
CA ASP A 133 8.32 22.65 2.08
C ASP A 133 6.97 22.33 2.72
N TYR A 134 6.60 23.14 3.72
CA TYR A 134 5.36 22.92 4.48
C TYR A 134 4.10 23.03 3.63
N ALA A 135 4.12 23.84 2.57
CA ALA A 135 3.00 23.97 1.66
C ALA A 135 2.69 22.64 0.94
N ARG A 136 3.73 21.91 0.52
CA ARG A 136 3.57 20.60 -0.09
C ARG A 136 3.14 19.56 0.95
N ALA A 137 3.68 19.61 2.17
CA ALA A 137 3.28 18.73 3.27
C ALA A 137 1.79 18.91 3.60
N VAL A 138 1.29 20.15 3.68
CA VAL A 138 -0.14 20.46 3.85
C VAL A 138 -0.97 19.89 2.71
N ALA A 139 -0.54 20.07 1.46
CA ALA A 139 -1.29 19.57 0.31
C ALA A 139 -1.49 18.05 0.38
N ILE A 140 -0.42 17.29 0.65
CA ILE A 140 -0.48 15.82 0.76
C ILE A 140 -1.35 15.39 1.95
N ALA A 141 -1.13 15.94 3.14
CA ALA A 141 -1.90 15.56 4.32
C ALA A 141 -3.40 15.93 4.19
N SER A 142 -3.71 17.04 3.51
CA SER A 142 -5.08 17.47 3.26
C SER A 142 -5.86 16.54 2.33
N GLU A 143 -5.19 15.86 1.39
CA GLU A 143 -5.83 14.84 0.57
C GLU A 143 -6.46 13.74 1.44
N GLY A 144 -5.80 13.38 2.54
CA GLY A 144 -6.30 12.37 3.48
C GLY A 144 -7.56 12.77 4.24
N LEU A 145 -7.88 14.06 4.33
CA LEU A 145 -9.12 14.50 4.99
C LEU A 145 -10.39 14.14 4.21
N ALA A 146 -10.28 13.81 2.93
CA ALA A 146 -11.43 13.33 2.14
C ALA A 146 -11.99 12.02 2.70
N ASP A 147 -11.09 11.12 3.11
CA ASP A 147 -11.44 9.80 3.66
C ASP A 147 -11.46 9.79 5.20
N TRP A 148 -10.65 10.66 5.83
CA TRP A 148 -10.40 10.68 7.27
C TRP A 148 -10.55 12.09 7.88
N PRO A 149 -11.71 12.76 7.75
CA PRO A 149 -11.87 14.17 8.11
C PRO A 149 -11.60 14.47 9.58
N GLU A 150 -11.91 13.55 10.48
CA GLU A 150 -11.79 13.72 11.93
C GLU A 150 -10.61 12.92 12.53
N HIS A 151 -9.72 12.36 11.71
CA HIS A 151 -8.61 11.56 12.23
C HIS A 151 -7.64 12.42 13.05
N PRO A 152 -7.42 12.09 14.35
CA PRO A 152 -6.69 12.98 15.25
C PRO A 152 -5.24 13.22 14.84
N SER A 153 -4.52 12.16 14.46
CA SER A 153 -3.11 12.31 14.07
C SER A 153 -2.94 13.08 12.76
N LEU A 154 -3.84 12.89 11.79
CA LEU A 154 -3.77 13.62 10.52
C LEU A 154 -4.05 15.12 10.73
N ASN A 155 -5.07 15.46 11.52
CA ASN A 155 -5.34 16.83 11.88
C ASN A 155 -4.21 17.45 12.73
N TYR A 156 -3.59 16.66 13.62
CA TYR A 156 -2.44 17.13 14.39
C TYR A 156 -1.26 17.51 13.49
N GLN A 157 -0.90 16.65 12.53
CA GLN A 157 0.17 16.93 11.57
C GLN A 157 -0.13 18.17 10.72
N LEU A 158 -1.37 18.29 10.24
CA LEU A 158 -1.80 19.49 9.51
C LEU A 158 -1.65 20.73 10.35
N ALA A 159 -1.99 20.68 11.65
CA ALA A 159 -1.82 21.81 12.55
C ALA A 159 -0.35 22.23 12.68
N CYS A 160 0.59 21.28 12.78
CA CYS A 160 2.03 21.55 12.79
C CYS A 160 2.47 22.25 11.50
N TYR A 161 2.11 21.68 10.34
CA TYR A 161 2.49 22.24 9.04
C TYR A 161 1.91 23.63 8.79
N GLU A 162 0.66 23.87 9.19
CA GLU A 162 0.01 25.19 9.09
C GLU A 162 0.62 26.21 10.08
N ALA A 163 0.95 25.81 11.30
CA ALA A 163 1.60 26.67 12.28
C ALA A 163 2.98 27.14 11.81
N LEU A 164 3.76 26.23 11.22
CA LEU A 164 5.08 26.54 10.64
C LEU A 164 5.02 27.49 9.43
N GLN A 165 3.89 27.51 8.72
CA GLN A 165 3.63 28.49 7.66
C GLN A 165 3.06 29.84 8.20
N GLY A 166 2.77 29.93 9.50
CA GLY A 166 2.12 31.10 10.10
C GLY A 166 0.61 31.17 9.87
N HIS A 167 -0.01 30.10 9.39
CA HIS A 167 -1.44 29.98 9.16
C HIS A 167 -2.18 29.63 10.46
N ARG A 168 -2.16 30.57 11.42
CA ARG A 168 -2.61 30.38 12.80
C ARG A 168 -4.04 29.86 12.91
N GLU A 169 -4.98 30.42 12.14
CA GLU A 169 -6.40 30.03 12.22
C GLU A 169 -6.62 28.58 11.78
N GLN A 170 -5.96 28.15 10.71
CA GLN A 170 -6.02 26.79 10.19
C GLN A 170 -5.39 25.82 11.19
N ALA A 171 -4.22 26.14 11.73
CA ALA A 171 -3.57 25.34 12.76
C ALA A 171 -4.48 25.11 13.98
N ILE A 172 -5.11 26.18 14.49
CA ILE A 172 -6.05 26.09 15.62
C ILE A 172 -7.28 25.26 15.26
N ALA A 173 -7.81 25.38 14.04
CA ALA A 173 -8.96 24.59 13.60
C ALA A 173 -8.63 23.10 13.61
N HIS A 174 -7.48 22.72 13.07
CA HIS A 174 -7.02 21.34 13.07
C HIS A 174 -6.70 20.80 14.47
N LEU A 175 -6.07 21.60 15.34
CA LEU A 175 -5.85 21.21 16.74
C LEU A 175 -7.15 20.93 17.49
N LYS A 176 -8.20 21.71 17.28
CA LYS A 176 -9.52 21.45 17.88
C LYS A 176 -10.07 20.09 17.50
N ILE A 177 -9.96 19.72 16.23
CA ILE A 177 -10.39 18.41 15.75
C ILE A 177 -9.54 17.31 16.37
N ALA A 178 -8.22 17.47 16.37
CA ALA A 178 -7.29 16.50 16.96
C ALA A 178 -7.60 16.28 18.45
N PHE A 179 -7.74 17.35 19.24
CA PHE A 179 -8.02 17.29 20.68
C PHE A 179 -9.39 16.70 21.01
N ALA A 180 -10.40 16.95 20.17
CA ALA A 180 -11.73 16.41 20.35
C ALA A 180 -11.77 14.88 20.12
N ASN A 181 -10.98 14.38 19.17
CA ASN A 181 -11.02 12.98 18.76
C ASN A 181 -9.93 12.12 19.44
N ASN A 182 -8.87 12.72 19.97
CA ASN A 182 -7.89 12.06 20.83
C ASN A 182 -7.31 13.05 21.85
N PRO A 183 -7.74 13.01 23.13
CA PRO A 183 -7.25 13.90 24.19
C PRO A 183 -5.72 13.88 24.38
N ASP A 184 -5.05 12.77 24.09
CA ASP A 184 -3.58 12.63 24.26
C ASP A 184 -2.82 13.62 23.36
N THR A 185 -3.44 14.07 22.27
CA THR A 185 -2.84 15.06 21.37
C THR A 185 -2.60 16.41 22.04
N ARG A 186 -3.30 16.73 23.15
CA ARG A 186 -3.02 17.93 23.96
C ARG A 186 -1.67 17.81 24.68
N GLU A 187 -1.33 16.64 25.17
CA GLU A 187 -0.02 16.38 25.81
C GLU A 187 1.10 16.48 24.79
N TRP A 188 0.88 15.96 23.59
CA TRP A 188 1.85 16.09 22.49
C TRP A 188 2.11 17.56 22.15
N ALA A 189 1.04 18.35 21.98
CA ALA A 189 1.14 19.75 21.61
C ALA A 189 1.87 20.61 22.66
N ALA A 190 1.80 20.25 23.93
CA ALA A 190 2.45 21.01 25.01
C ALA A 190 3.98 21.09 24.87
N GLY A 191 4.59 20.05 24.29
CA GLY A 191 6.05 19.96 24.10
C GLY A 191 6.49 20.12 22.64
N ASP A 192 5.58 20.29 21.70
CA ASP A 192 5.89 20.33 20.28
C ASP A 192 6.35 21.74 19.84
N GLU A 193 7.58 21.83 19.34
CA GLU A 193 8.19 23.09 18.89
C GLU A 193 7.46 23.67 17.68
N ASP A 194 6.91 22.82 16.80
CA ASP A 194 6.18 23.25 15.60
C ASP A 194 4.92 24.06 15.95
N LEU A 195 4.35 23.82 17.13
CA LEU A 195 3.14 24.45 17.63
C LEU A 195 3.40 25.62 18.58
N GLU A 196 4.64 26.03 18.80
CA GLU A 196 4.98 27.11 19.76
C GLU A 196 4.17 28.39 19.52
N SER A 197 3.90 28.71 18.25
CA SER A 197 3.15 29.92 17.88
C SER A 197 1.64 29.87 18.18
N VAL A 198 1.07 28.68 18.43
CA VAL A 198 -0.40 28.48 18.52
C VAL A 198 -0.85 27.67 19.73
N ARG A 199 0.00 26.83 20.34
CA ARG A 199 -0.39 25.89 21.40
C ARG A 199 -1.04 26.52 22.63
N ASP A 200 -0.68 27.77 22.95
CA ASP A 200 -1.22 28.52 24.11
C ASP A 200 -2.38 29.45 23.73
N ASP A 201 -2.97 29.30 22.54
CA ASP A 201 -4.08 30.11 22.09
C ASP A 201 -5.33 29.87 22.97
N PRO A 202 -5.97 30.95 23.51
CA PRO A 202 -7.20 30.82 24.32
C PRO A 202 -8.34 30.07 23.62
N ALA A 203 -8.34 30.02 22.28
CA ALA A 203 -9.34 29.29 21.51
C ALA A 203 -9.19 27.75 21.62
N LEU A 204 -8.09 27.24 22.19
CA LEU A 204 -7.82 25.81 22.42
C LEU A 204 -8.18 25.38 23.86
N ALA A 205 -8.57 26.29 24.71
CA ALA A 205 -8.92 26.05 26.12
C ALA A 205 -10.17 25.17 26.31
#